data_3d5ec8f0bc88ce3c112362f2b5af2d1d
#
_entry.id   3d5ec8f0bc88ce3c112362f2b5af2d1d
#
_cell.length_a   1.000
_cell.length_b   1.000
_cell.length_c   1.000
_cell.angle_alpha   90.00
_cell.angle_beta   90.00
_cell.angle_gamma   90.00
#
_symmetry.space_group_name_H-M   'P 1'
#
loop_
_entity.id
_entity.type
_entity.pdbx_description
1 polymer ?
#
loop_
_entity_poly.entity_id
_entity_poly.type
_entity_poly.pdbx_seq_one_letter_code
_entity_poly.pdbx_strand_id
1 'polypeptide(L)'
;MANIQLADNLRRLRKQYNYTQAQIGEKLHITHQAYSNYETGVREPNLQLLAELSWIYHTSVDSLITQYCNAKNPSSVEVKNYFCIKIENSENDILLTKNEVNFLLKYRSAGEADRKLTHEALDFTEH
;
A
#
# COMPACT_ATOMS: atom_id res chain seq x y z
N MET A 1 3.15 25.34 -7.52
CA MET A 1 2.10 25.35 -6.50
C MET A 1 1.98 23.99 -5.84
N ALA A 2 1.97 23.96 -4.52
CA ALA A 2 1.88 22.70 -3.79
C ALA A 2 0.48 22.09 -3.95
N ASN A 3 0.40 20.77 -3.97
CA ASN A 3 -0.85 20.03 -4.10
C ASN A 3 -1.60 20.07 -2.76
N ILE A 4 -2.72 20.76 -2.72
CA ILE A 4 -3.53 20.92 -1.52
C ILE A 4 -4.12 19.56 -1.07
N GLN A 5 -4.54 18.73 -2.02
CA GLN A 5 -5.08 17.41 -1.71
C GLN A 5 -4.04 16.53 -1.01
N LEU A 6 -2.81 16.56 -1.49
CA LEU A 6 -1.71 15.84 -0.85
C LEU A 6 -1.47 16.34 0.57
N ALA A 7 -1.38 17.67 0.76
CA ALA A 7 -1.15 18.26 2.08
C ALA A 7 -2.23 17.85 3.08
N ASP A 8 -3.49 17.94 2.68
CA ASP A 8 -4.63 17.54 3.52
C ASP A 8 -4.62 16.05 3.85
N ASN A 9 -4.30 15.21 2.86
CA ASN A 9 -4.21 13.77 3.05
C ASN A 9 -3.12 13.40 4.04
N LEU A 10 -1.94 13.98 3.92
CA LEU A 10 -0.83 13.72 4.84
C LEU A 10 -1.21 14.06 6.28
N ARG A 11 -1.82 15.22 6.47
CA ARG A 11 -2.25 15.65 7.80
C ARG A 11 -3.32 14.74 8.37
N ARG A 12 -4.32 14.39 7.58
CA ARG A 12 -5.43 13.53 8.00
C ARG A 12 -4.95 12.14 8.36
N LEU A 13 -4.18 11.52 7.48
CA LEU A 13 -3.67 10.18 7.68
C LEU A 13 -2.73 10.10 8.89
N ARG A 14 -1.86 11.10 9.04
CA ARG A 14 -0.98 11.15 10.21
C ARG A 14 -1.77 11.11 11.51
N LYS A 15 -2.81 11.93 11.60
CA LYS A 15 -3.67 11.99 12.80
C LYS A 15 -4.42 10.69 13.02
N GLN A 16 -4.89 10.07 11.95
CA GLN A 16 -5.63 8.80 12.04
C GLN A 16 -4.76 7.64 12.49
N TYR A 17 -3.48 7.64 12.12
CA TYR A 17 -2.51 6.65 12.57
C TYR A 17 -1.83 7.03 13.89
N ASN A 18 -2.24 8.14 14.50
CA ASN A 18 -1.72 8.61 15.78
C ASN A 18 -0.22 8.91 15.80
N TYR A 19 0.29 9.42 14.67
CA TYR A 19 1.68 9.87 14.59
C TYR A 19 1.79 11.37 14.85
N THR A 20 2.90 11.80 15.43
CA THR A 20 3.26 13.21 15.47
C THR A 20 4.06 13.57 14.21
N GLN A 21 4.14 14.86 13.89
CA GLN A 21 4.97 15.32 12.78
C GLN A 21 6.45 14.94 12.98
N ALA A 22 6.92 15.01 14.23
CA ALA A 22 8.28 14.62 14.57
C ALA A 22 8.54 13.14 14.29
N GLN A 23 7.57 12.28 14.62
CA GLN A 23 7.69 10.84 14.36
C GLN A 23 7.77 10.53 12.86
N ILE A 24 6.95 11.20 12.07
CA ILE A 24 7.00 11.00 10.61
C ILE A 24 8.31 11.55 10.05
N GLY A 25 8.76 12.70 10.52
CA GLY A 25 10.05 13.26 10.11
C GLY A 25 11.20 12.29 10.39
N GLU A 26 11.19 11.67 11.56
CA GLU A 26 12.18 10.66 11.92
C GLU A 26 12.14 9.45 10.99
N LYS A 27 10.95 8.95 10.66
CA LYS A 27 10.78 7.83 9.74
C LYS A 27 11.31 8.15 8.33
N LEU A 28 11.16 9.39 7.91
CA LEU A 28 11.61 9.85 6.60
C LEU A 28 13.05 10.36 6.58
N HIS A 29 13.72 10.38 7.75
CA HIS A 29 15.06 10.95 7.92
C HIS A 29 15.14 12.41 7.51
N ILE A 30 14.11 13.19 7.84
CA ILE A 30 14.03 14.63 7.61
C ILE A 30 13.66 15.32 8.92
N THR A 31 13.80 16.65 8.93
CA THR A 31 13.44 17.44 10.12
C THR A 31 11.93 17.51 10.30
N HIS A 32 11.49 17.75 11.53
CA HIS A 32 10.10 18.04 11.85
C HIS A 32 9.57 19.20 10.99
N GLN A 33 10.34 20.26 10.86
CA GLN A 33 9.95 21.42 10.08
C GLN A 33 9.79 21.11 8.59
N ALA A 34 10.68 20.28 8.04
CA ALA A 34 10.58 19.87 6.65
C ALA A 34 9.28 19.08 6.40
N TYR A 35 8.94 18.15 7.28
CA TYR A 35 7.68 17.41 7.14
C TYR A 35 6.46 18.33 7.32
N SER A 36 6.53 19.25 8.30
CA SER A 36 5.44 20.21 8.53
C SER A 36 5.15 21.02 7.28
N ASN A 37 6.18 21.40 6.53
CA ASN A 37 6.02 22.15 5.27
C ASN A 37 5.22 21.36 4.23
N TYR A 38 5.31 20.04 4.24
CA TYR A 38 4.51 19.18 3.34
C TYR A 38 3.03 19.20 3.73
N GLU A 39 2.72 19.17 5.02
CA GLU A 39 1.34 19.21 5.49
C GLU A 39 0.67 20.59 5.32
N THR A 40 1.44 21.64 5.33
CA THR A 40 0.92 23.01 5.14
C THR A 40 0.89 23.44 3.68
N GLY A 41 1.46 22.65 2.79
CA GLY A 41 1.52 22.98 1.37
C GLY A 41 2.59 23.99 0.99
N VAL A 42 3.48 24.35 1.92
CA VAL A 42 4.60 25.26 1.65
C VAL A 42 5.59 24.62 0.70
N ARG A 43 5.78 23.30 0.82
CA ARG A 43 6.66 22.53 -0.06
C ARG A 43 6.02 21.21 -0.42
N GLU A 44 6.46 20.64 -1.54
CA GLU A 44 6.04 19.29 -1.96
C GLU A 44 7.18 18.30 -1.72
N PRO A 45 6.87 17.08 -1.22
CA PRO A 45 7.88 16.05 -1.12
C PRO A 45 8.33 15.57 -2.50
N ASN A 46 9.59 15.14 -2.61
CA ASN A 46 10.07 14.55 -3.85
C ASN A 46 9.48 13.14 -4.05
N LEU A 47 9.76 12.54 -5.20
CA LEU A 47 9.18 11.22 -5.55
C LEU A 47 9.56 10.13 -4.55
N GLN A 48 10.79 10.14 -4.06
CA GLN A 48 11.24 9.16 -3.08
C GLN A 48 10.47 9.29 -1.76
N LEU A 49 10.31 10.52 -1.28
CA LEU A 49 9.56 10.78 -0.05
C LEU A 49 8.08 10.45 -0.23
N LEU A 50 7.51 10.71 -1.41
CA LEU A 50 6.14 10.31 -1.72
C LEU A 50 5.96 8.80 -1.65
N ALA A 51 6.91 8.04 -2.18
CA ALA A 51 6.88 6.58 -2.11
C ALA A 51 6.94 6.11 -0.66
N GLU A 52 7.82 6.68 0.15
CA GLU A 52 7.94 6.34 1.57
C GLU A 52 6.67 6.68 2.34
N LEU A 53 6.07 7.85 2.07
CA LEU A 53 4.80 8.26 2.69
C LEU A 53 3.66 7.30 2.32
N SER A 54 3.64 6.85 1.07
CA SER A 54 2.63 5.88 0.63
C SER A 54 2.73 4.58 1.43
N TRP A 55 3.93 4.14 1.74
CA TRP A 55 4.16 2.95 2.55
C TRP A 55 3.77 3.17 4.01
N ILE A 56 4.13 4.32 4.58
CA ILE A 56 3.78 4.65 5.96
C ILE A 56 2.26 4.68 6.15
N TYR A 57 1.54 5.28 5.21
CA TYR A 57 0.10 5.49 5.31
C TYR A 57 -0.71 4.42 4.57
N HIS A 58 -0.06 3.37 4.06
CA HIS A 58 -0.73 2.24 3.41
C HIS A 58 -1.68 2.66 2.29
N THR A 59 -1.23 3.58 1.45
CA THR A 59 -2.00 4.06 0.31
C THR A 59 -1.07 4.25 -0.89
N SER A 60 -1.63 4.37 -2.09
CA SER A 60 -0.81 4.59 -3.28
C SER A 60 -0.40 6.06 -3.37
N VAL A 61 0.70 6.33 -4.07
CA VAL A 61 1.14 7.70 -4.35
C VAL A 61 0.05 8.44 -5.15
N ASP A 62 -0.54 7.78 -6.13
CA ASP A 62 -1.61 8.35 -6.92
C ASP A 62 -2.80 8.78 -6.05
N SER A 63 -3.23 7.93 -5.12
CA SER A 63 -4.31 8.25 -4.21
C SER A 63 -3.97 9.42 -3.30
N LEU A 64 -2.73 9.50 -2.82
CA LEU A 64 -2.29 10.63 -1.98
C LEU A 64 -2.42 11.96 -2.70
N ILE A 65 -2.17 11.98 -3.99
CA ILE A 65 -2.14 13.20 -4.80
C ILE A 65 -3.52 13.59 -5.31
N THR A 66 -4.35 12.63 -5.68
CA THR A 66 -5.57 12.87 -6.45
C THR A 66 -6.87 12.59 -5.71
N GLN A 67 -6.84 11.84 -4.61
CA GLN A 67 -8.06 11.37 -3.95
C GLN A 67 -8.09 11.74 -2.48
N TYR A 68 -9.30 11.76 -1.92
CA TYR A 68 -9.48 11.89 -0.48
C TYR A 68 -9.07 10.58 0.19
N CYS A 69 -8.02 10.63 1.01
CA CYS A 69 -7.51 9.46 1.70
C CYS A 69 -7.93 9.45 3.16
N ASN A 70 -8.41 8.29 3.61
CA ASN A 70 -8.86 8.09 4.97
C ASN A 70 -8.51 6.66 5.39
N ALA A 71 -7.86 6.50 6.55
CA ALA A 71 -7.45 5.19 7.06
C ALA A 71 -8.64 4.26 7.32
N LYS A 72 -9.81 4.82 7.67
CA LYS A 72 -11.02 4.04 7.93
C LYS A 72 -11.78 3.66 6.68
N ASN A 73 -11.76 4.54 5.67
CA ASN A 73 -12.42 4.35 4.39
C ASN A 73 -11.45 4.68 3.27
N PRO A 74 -10.56 3.77 2.92
CA PRO A 74 -9.61 4.01 1.85
C PRO A 74 -10.35 4.31 0.55
N SER A 75 -10.01 5.43 -0.07
CA SER A 75 -10.71 5.91 -1.27
C SER A 75 -10.56 4.97 -2.47
N SER A 76 -9.47 4.22 -2.53
CA SER A 76 -9.21 3.27 -3.60
C SER A 76 -9.37 1.85 -3.08
N VAL A 77 -10.54 1.54 -2.53
CA VAL A 77 -10.82 0.28 -1.84
C VAL A 77 -10.48 -0.93 -2.68
N GLU A 78 -10.82 -0.91 -3.95
CA GLU A 78 -10.58 -2.05 -4.84
C GLU A 78 -9.11 -2.30 -5.08
N VAL A 79 -8.34 -1.25 -5.29
CA VAL A 79 -6.90 -1.35 -5.59
C VAL A 79 -6.08 -1.76 -4.37
N LYS A 80 -6.48 -1.31 -3.19
CA LYS A 80 -5.72 -1.57 -1.96
C LYS A 80 -5.77 -3.02 -1.50
N ASN A 81 -6.72 -3.77 -2.01
CA ASN A 81 -6.87 -5.17 -1.65
C ASN A 81 -6.12 -6.12 -2.59
N TYR A 82 -5.33 -5.57 -3.51
CA TYR A 82 -4.58 -6.38 -4.47
C TYR A 82 -3.09 -6.34 -4.16
N PHE A 83 -2.45 -7.48 -4.35
CA PHE A 83 -1.01 -7.63 -4.27
C PHE A 83 -0.47 -7.91 -5.66
N CYS A 84 0.57 -7.18 -6.04
CA CYS A 84 1.20 -7.33 -7.34
C CYS A 84 2.26 -8.43 -7.25
N ILE A 85 2.14 -9.45 -8.09
CA ILE A 85 3.10 -10.55 -8.16
C ILE A 85 3.65 -10.63 -9.57
N LYS A 86 4.97 -10.63 -9.67
CA LYS A 86 5.64 -10.84 -10.95
C LYS A 86 5.74 -12.32 -11.24
N ILE A 87 5.35 -12.70 -12.46
CA ILE A 87 5.52 -14.05 -12.94
C ILE A 87 6.87 -14.14 -13.63
N GLU A 88 7.66 -15.15 -13.28
CA GLU A 88 8.91 -15.42 -13.95
C GLU A 88 8.68 -15.66 -15.44
N ASN A 89 9.48 -15.04 -16.29
CA ASN A 89 9.37 -15.11 -17.75
C ASN A 89 8.11 -14.48 -18.35
N SER A 90 7.43 -13.63 -17.62
CA SER A 90 6.27 -12.88 -18.11
C SER A 90 6.49 -11.39 -17.88
N GLU A 91 6.06 -10.58 -18.84
CA GLU A 91 6.08 -9.12 -18.71
C GLU A 91 4.87 -8.59 -17.94
N ASN A 92 3.88 -9.45 -17.71
CA ASN A 92 2.64 -9.07 -17.03
C ASN A 92 2.69 -9.42 -15.56
N ASP A 93 2.29 -8.47 -14.73
CA ASP A 93 2.11 -8.70 -13.31
C ASP A 93 0.70 -9.23 -13.04
N ILE A 94 0.58 -10.11 -12.04
CA ILE A 94 -0.72 -10.58 -11.59
C ILE A 94 -1.12 -9.82 -10.33
N LEU A 95 -2.33 -9.31 -10.30
CA LEU A 95 -2.91 -8.69 -9.13
C LEU A 95 -3.74 -9.72 -8.38
N LEU A 96 -3.43 -9.94 -7.12
CA LEU A 96 -4.15 -10.89 -6.26
C LEU A 96 -4.87 -10.15 -5.15
N THR A 97 -6.08 -10.59 -4.83
CA THR A 97 -6.78 -10.10 -3.65
C THR A 97 -6.13 -10.65 -2.38
N LYS A 98 -6.43 -10.03 -1.25
CA LYS A 98 -5.95 -10.51 0.04
C LYS A 98 -6.40 -11.96 0.32
N ASN A 99 -7.62 -12.30 -0.05
CA ASN A 99 -8.14 -13.65 0.11
C ASN A 99 -7.37 -14.66 -0.73
N GLU A 100 -7.04 -14.30 -1.95
CA GLU A 100 -6.23 -15.16 -2.83
C GLU A 100 -4.81 -15.35 -2.29
N VAL A 101 -4.20 -14.29 -1.77
CA VAL A 101 -2.87 -14.39 -1.14
C VAL A 101 -2.93 -15.31 0.08
N ASN A 102 -3.95 -15.15 0.93
CA ASN A 102 -4.14 -16.02 2.11
C ASN A 102 -4.33 -17.48 1.70
N PHE A 103 -5.10 -17.72 0.64
CA PHE A 103 -5.29 -19.07 0.10
C PHE A 103 -3.95 -19.68 -0.33
N LEU A 104 -3.14 -18.93 -1.07
CA LEU A 104 -1.83 -19.40 -1.52
C LEU A 104 -0.88 -19.70 -0.38
N LEU A 105 -0.89 -18.86 0.67
CA LEU A 105 -0.06 -19.07 1.86
C LEU A 105 -0.49 -20.35 2.60
N LYS A 106 -1.78 -20.56 2.74
CA LYS A 106 -2.31 -21.78 3.36
C LYS A 106 -1.99 -23.01 2.53
N TYR A 107 -2.11 -22.91 1.20
CA TYR A 107 -1.75 -23.98 0.30
C TYR A 107 -0.29 -24.39 0.45
N ARG A 108 0.60 -23.41 0.53
CA ARG A 108 2.04 -23.64 0.70
C ARG A 108 2.39 -24.33 2.00
N SER A 109 1.66 -24.03 3.07
CA SER A 109 1.86 -24.63 4.39
C SER A 109 1.07 -25.94 4.58
N ALA A 110 0.19 -26.29 3.65
CA ALA A 110 -0.63 -27.48 3.73
C ALA A 110 0.18 -28.75 3.51
N GLY A 111 -0.29 -29.85 4.09
CA GLY A 111 0.29 -31.17 3.85
C GLY A 111 0.03 -31.67 2.43
N GLU A 112 0.78 -32.68 2.02
CA GLU A 112 0.70 -33.23 0.67
C GLU A 112 -0.72 -33.71 0.31
N ALA A 113 -1.41 -34.34 1.25
CA ALA A 113 -2.77 -34.82 1.04
C ALA A 113 -3.75 -33.67 0.77
N ASP A 114 -3.62 -32.58 1.51
CA ASP A 114 -4.47 -31.39 1.33
C ASP A 114 -4.21 -30.70 0.00
N ARG A 115 -2.96 -30.64 -0.41
CA ARG A 115 -2.59 -30.11 -1.73
C ARG A 115 -3.19 -30.92 -2.85
N LYS A 116 -3.15 -32.23 -2.72
CA LYS A 116 -3.72 -33.15 -3.70
C LYS A 116 -5.23 -32.97 -3.83
N LEU A 117 -5.93 -32.84 -2.71
CA LEU A 117 -7.37 -32.57 -2.70
C LEU A 117 -7.69 -31.23 -3.37
N THR A 118 -6.88 -30.21 -3.12
CA THR A 118 -7.05 -28.91 -3.75
C THR A 118 -6.88 -29.00 -5.26
N HIS A 119 -5.89 -29.74 -5.73
CA HIS A 119 -5.65 -29.95 -7.16
C HIS A 119 -6.82 -30.66 -7.83
N GLU A 120 -7.36 -31.67 -7.19
CA GLU A 120 -8.53 -32.40 -7.69
C GLU A 120 -9.77 -31.52 -7.73
N ALA A 121 -10.01 -30.73 -6.67
CA ALA A 121 -11.16 -29.82 -6.59
C ALA A 121 -11.12 -28.73 -7.67
N LEU A 122 -9.93 -28.28 -8.04
CA LEU A 122 -9.73 -27.25 -9.06
C LEU A 122 -9.52 -27.81 -10.46
N ASP A 123 -9.60 -29.13 -10.60
CA ASP A 123 -9.36 -29.83 -11.88
C ASP A 123 -7.98 -29.50 -12.47
N PHE A 124 -7.00 -29.45 -11.58
CA PHE A 124 -5.62 -29.09 -11.92
C PHE A 124 -4.86 -30.32 -12.35
N THR A 125 -4.36 -30.33 -13.58
CA THR A 125 -3.47 -31.40 -14.02
C THR A 125 -2.02 -30.94 -13.86
N GLU A 126 -1.24 -31.65 -13.06
CA GLU A 126 0.18 -31.41 -12.95
C GLU A 126 0.89 -31.88 -14.22
N HIS A 127 1.72 -30.99 -14.74
CA HIS A 127 2.61 -31.31 -15.83
C HIS A 127 4.06 -31.26 -15.36
#